data_f862a5931ef9a8eebede8d74debf2c16
#
_entry.id   f862a5931ef9a8eebede8d74debf2c16
#
_cell.length_a   1.000
_cell.length_b   1.000
_cell.length_c   1.000
_cell.angle_alpha   90.00
_cell.angle_beta   90.00
_cell.angle_gamma   90.00
#
_symmetry.space_group_name_H-M   'P 1'
#
loop_
_entity.id
_entity.type
_entity.pdbx_description
1 polymer ?
#
loop_
_entity_poly.entity_id
_entity_poly.type
_entity_poly.pdbx_seq_one_letter_code
_entity_poly.pdbx_strand_id
1 'polypeptide(L)'
;EDVPSMPGVKRHPIAGLVDECRAAQAAGIRAVALFPVTPPEQKDDKGSEALNADCLVLRAVRAVKDALPELIVITDVALDPYTSHGHDGVLNDDGTDVDNDATVEILAKMAVKQAEAGVDWVAPSDMMDGRVGAIREALDDAGHAEVIILSYAVKFASAFYGPFRDAVGSQSAADKSYLDKRTYQLNPANPRESMMEAMLDEDEGADILMVKPAGAYL
;
A
#
# COMPACT_ATOMS: atom_id res chain seq x y z
N GLU A 1 -19.82 6.49 1.09
CA GLU A 1 -20.08 5.94 2.42
C GLU A 1 -19.18 6.62 3.44
N ASP A 2 -19.71 7.02 4.61
CA ASP A 2 -18.91 7.63 5.67
C ASP A 2 -18.04 6.57 6.37
N VAL A 3 -16.82 6.96 6.82
CA VAL A 3 -15.96 6.13 7.65
C VAL A 3 -16.26 6.42 9.12
N PRO A 4 -16.88 5.49 9.89
CA PRO A 4 -17.38 5.77 11.24
C PRO A 4 -16.30 6.25 12.21
N SER A 5 -15.08 5.70 12.11
CA SER A 5 -13.95 6.05 12.97
C SER A 5 -13.20 7.33 12.57
N MET A 6 -13.55 7.94 11.41
CA MET A 6 -12.90 9.12 10.87
C MET A 6 -13.95 10.18 10.48
N PRO A 7 -14.45 11.01 11.41
CA PRO A 7 -15.48 12.00 11.12
C PRO A 7 -15.10 12.91 9.95
N GLY A 8 -15.99 13.02 8.96
CA GLY A 8 -15.80 13.82 7.76
C GLY A 8 -15.03 13.10 6.62
N VAL A 9 -14.49 11.91 6.86
CA VAL A 9 -13.84 11.08 5.84
C VAL A 9 -14.86 10.15 5.19
N LYS A 10 -14.78 9.96 3.88
CA LYS A 10 -15.70 9.14 3.08
C LYS A 10 -14.96 8.17 2.18
N ARG A 11 -15.57 7.02 1.95
CA ARG A 11 -15.24 6.13 0.83
C ARG A 11 -16.02 6.59 -0.39
N HIS A 12 -15.33 6.75 -1.51
CA HIS A 12 -15.92 7.25 -2.75
C HIS A 12 -16.04 6.13 -3.79
N PRO A 13 -17.14 6.06 -4.57
CA PRO A 13 -17.12 5.33 -5.84
C PRO A 13 -16.18 6.04 -6.82
N ILE A 14 -15.73 5.37 -7.89
CA ILE A 14 -14.74 5.92 -8.83
C ILE A 14 -15.17 7.31 -9.37
N ALA A 15 -16.44 7.49 -9.76
CA ALA A 15 -16.92 8.77 -10.25
C ALA A 15 -16.80 9.89 -9.20
N GLY A 16 -17.18 9.62 -7.95
CA GLY A 16 -17.04 10.58 -6.86
C GLY A 16 -15.58 10.82 -6.45
N LEU A 17 -14.71 9.80 -6.60
CA LEU A 17 -13.27 9.95 -6.39
C LEU A 17 -12.64 10.96 -7.36
N VAL A 18 -13.00 10.90 -8.65
CA VAL A 18 -12.50 11.87 -9.66
C VAL A 18 -12.89 13.29 -9.30
N ASP A 19 -14.12 13.50 -8.82
CA ASP A 19 -14.58 14.83 -8.39
C ASP A 19 -13.83 15.33 -7.15
N GLU A 20 -13.56 14.46 -6.19
CA GLU A 20 -12.76 14.77 -5.00
C GLU A 20 -11.31 15.10 -5.37
N CYS A 21 -10.70 14.32 -6.27
CA CYS A 21 -9.36 14.60 -6.81
C CYS A 21 -9.30 15.96 -7.53
N ARG A 22 -10.35 16.32 -8.28
CA ARG A 22 -10.43 17.62 -8.93
C ARG A 22 -10.52 18.77 -7.92
N ALA A 23 -11.29 18.58 -6.85
CA ALA A 23 -11.39 19.57 -5.77
C ALA A 23 -10.04 19.71 -5.02
N ALA A 24 -9.36 18.62 -4.76
CA ALA A 24 -8.02 18.61 -4.15
C ALA A 24 -7.01 19.36 -5.04
N GLN A 25 -6.97 19.08 -6.34
CA GLN A 25 -6.09 19.76 -7.28
C GLN A 25 -6.39 21.27 -7.34
N ALA A 26 -7.67 21.66 -7.36
CA ALA A 26 -8.07 23.06 -7.32
C ALA A 26 -7.66 23.77 -6.03
N ALA A 27 -7.55 23.04 -4.92
CA ALA A 27 -7.03 23.54 -3.65
C ALA A 27 -5.49 23.58 -3.58
N GLY A 28 -4.79 23.20 -4.66
CA GLY A 28 -3.32 23.23 -4.75
C GLY A 28 -2.64 21.94 -4.33
N ILE A 29 -3.39 20.86 -4.04
CA ILE A 29 -2.83 19.53 -3.75
C ILE A 29 -2.32 18.93 -5.06
N ARG A 30 -1.07 18.50 -5.06
CA ARG A 30 -0.41 17.99 -6.26
C ARG A 30 -0.35 16.46 -6.35
N ALA A 31 -0.53 15.76 -5.24
CA ALA A 31 -0.46 14.31 -5.17
C ALA A 31 -1.58 13.75 -4.30
N VAL A 32 -2.15 12.63 -4.70
CA VAL A 32 -3.16 11.89 -3.94
C VAL A 32 -2.77 10.42 -3.83
N ALA A 33 -3.00 9.82 -2.66
CA ALA A 33 -2.78 8.41 -2.44
C ALA A 33 -4.13 7.66 -2.45
N LEU A 34 -4.22 6.59 -3.22
CA LEU A 34 -5.43 5.79 -3.38
C LEU A 34 -5.32 4.47 -2.61
N PHE A 35 -6.35 4.17 -1.82
CA PHE A 35 -6.47 2.92 -1.06
C PHE A 35 -7.81 2.26 -1.40
N PRO A 36 -7.82 1.02 -1.94
CA PRO A 36 -9.05 0.35 -2.30
C PRO A 36 -9.75 -0.26 -1.09
N VAL A 37 -11.08 -0.37 -1.16
CA VAL A 37 -11.87 -1.26 -0.31
C VAL A 37 -12.34 -2.42 -1.19
N THR A 38 -11.63 -3.53 -1.14
CA THR A 38 -11.95 -4.72 -1.92
C THR A 38 -13.13 -5.46 -1.28
N PRO A 39 -14.17 -5.82 -2.04
CA PRO A 39 -15.28 -6.62 -1.53
C PRO A 39 -14.80 -7.97 -0.98
N PRO A 40 -15.40 -8.47 0.14
CA PRO A 40 -14.95 -9.72 0.76
C PRO A 40 -14.93 -10.92 -0.19
N GLU A 41 -15.87 -10.99 -1.14
CA GLU A 41 -15.96 -12.05 -2.14
C GLU A 41 -14.84 -12.06 -3.19
N GLN A 42 -14.05 -10.98 -3.26
CA GLN A 42 -12.88 -10.86 -4.13
C GLN A 42 -11.57 -11.07 -3.37
N LYS A 43 -11.64 -11.32 -2.06
CA LYS A 43 -10.46 -11.59 -1.23
C LYS A 43 -10.22 -13.09 -1.13
N ASP A 44 -8.95 -13.47 -1.17
CA ASP A 44 -8.49 -14.84 -0.92
C ASP A 44 -7.21 -14.87 -0.07
N ASP A 45 -6.72 -16.05 0.27
CA ASP A 45 -5.53 -16.20 1.13
C ASP A 45 -4.22 -15.76 0.45
N LYS A 46 -4.25 -15.58 -0.87
CA LYS A 46 -3.06 -15.17 -1.67
C LYS A 46 -3.12 -13.73 -2.15
N GLY A 47 -4.24 -13.03 -1.90
CA GLY A 47 -4.44 -11.67 -2.39
C GLY A 47 -4.50 -11.59 -3.92
N SER A 48 -5.03 -12.62 -4.60
CA SER A 48 -4.99 -12.75 -6.06
C SER A 48 -5.60 -11.57 -6.81
N GLU A 49 -6.58 -10.87 -6.21
CA GLU A 49 -7.20 -9.68 -6.79
C GLU A 49 -6.19 -8.53 -6.98
N ALA A 50 -5.08 -8.48 -6.23
CA ALA A 50 -4.02 -7.50 -6.42
C ALA A 50 -3.37 -7.56 -7.82
N LEU A 51 -3.40 -8.74 -8.44
CA LEU A 51 -2.85 -8.97 -9.78
C LEU A 51 -3.91 -8.93 -10.90
N ASN A 52 -5.18 -8.70 -10.57
CA ASN A 52 -6.24 -8.53 -11.55
C ASN A 52 -6.10 -7.17 -12.25
N ALA A 53 -5.90 -7.17 -13.58
CA ALA A 53 -5.74 -5.97 -14.39
C ALA A 53 -6.95 -4.99 -14.32
N ASP A 54 -8.12 -5.49 -13.93
CA ASP A 54 -9.35 -4.72 -13.77
C ASP A 54 -9.78 -4.54 -12.29
N CYS A 55 -8.86 -4.76 -11.33
CA CYS A 55 -9.16 -4.53 -9.94
C CYS A 55 -9.56 -3.07 -9.67
N LEU A 56 -10.24 -2.84 -8.56
CA LEU A 56 -10.83 -1.53 -8.25
C LEU A 56 -9.80 -0.39 -8.30
N VAL A 57 -8.61 -0.57 -7.72
CA VAL A 57 -7.60 0.49 -7.67
C VAL A 57 -7.06 0.84 -9.05
N LEU A 58 -6.79 -0.14 -9.92
CA LEU A 58 -6.28 0.11 -11.27
C LEU A 58 -7.32 0.84 -12.15
N ARG A 59 -8.60 0.50 -12.00
CA ARG A 59 -9.69 1.25 -12.65
C ARG A 59 -9.78 2.68 -12.13
N ALA A 60 -9.59 2.88 -10.83
CA ALA A 60 -9.59 4.22 -10.22
C ALA A 60 -8.40 5.05 -10.71
N VAL A 61 -7.19 4.46 -10.77
CA VAL A 61 -5.99 5.13 -11.34
C VAL A 61 -6.26 5.62 -12.75
N ARG A 62 -6.72 4.73 -13.65
CA ARG A 62 -7.03 5.10 -15.05
C ARG A 62 -8.04 6.24 -15.10
N ALA A 63 -9.14 6.16 -14.35
CA ALA A 63 -10.18 7.20 -14.35
C ALA A 63 -9.66 8.54 -13.85
N VAL A 64 -8.78 8.56 -12.82
CA VAL A 64 -8.18 9.80 -12.32
C VAL A 64 -7.18 10.36 -13.33
N LYS A 65 -6.29 9.53 -13.89
CA LYS A 65 -5.28 9.96 -14.87
C LYS A 65 -5.90 10.44 -16.18
N ASP A 66 -6.99 9.81 -16.65
CA ASP A 66 -7.74 10.26 -17.82
C ASP A 66 -8.37 11.65 -17.61
N ALA A 67 -8.88 11.93 -16.42
CA ALA A 67 -9.55 13.18 -16.09
C ALA A 67 -8.59 14.30 -15.64
N LEU A 68 -7.48 13.95 -15.03
CA LEU A 68 -6.52 14.84 -14.33
C LEU A 68 -5.08 14.36 -14.57
N PRO A 69 -4.57 14.43 -15.82
CA PRO A 69 -3.26 13.86 -16.18
C PRO A 69 -2.07 14.45 -15.41
N GLU A 70 -2.20 15.71 -14.95
CA GLU A 70 -1.15 16.40 -14.19
C GLU A 70 -1.17 16.09 -12.68
N LEU A 71 -2.21 15.43 -12.17
CA LEU A 71 -2.28 15.05 -10.76
C LEU A 71 -1.42 13.80 -10.53
N ILE A 72 -0.50 13.89 -9.58
CA ILE A 72 0.30 12.75 -9.17
C ILE A 72 -0.58 11.74 -8.43
N VAL A 73 -0.62 10.52 -8.92
CA VAL A 73 -1.37 9.42 -8.31
C VAL A 73 -0.40 8.43 -7.67
N ILE A 74 -0.58 8.20 -6.39
CA ILE A 74 0.20 7.26 -5.58
C ILE A 74 -0.70 6.06 -5.25
N THR A 75 -0.18 4.85 -5.39
CA THR A 75 -0.87 3.63 -4.97
C THR A 75 -0.06 2.85 -3.95
N ASP A 76 -0.77 2.27 -2.99
CA ASP A 76 -0.19 1.37 -2.00
C ASP A 76 0.22 0.04 -2.64
N VAL A 77 1.37 -0.52 -2.25
CA VAL A 77 1.81 -1.87 -2.63
C VAL A 77 1.86 -2.71 -1.37
N ALA A 78 0.77 -3.40 -1.08
CA ALA A 78 0.60 -4.31 0.05
C ALA A 78 -0.61 -5.21 -0.21
N LEU A 79 -0.66 -6.39 0.39
CA LEU A 79 -1.72 -7.37 0.10
C LEU A 79 -2.90 -7.32 1.08
N ASP A 80 -2.84 -6.59 2.18
CA ASP A 80 -3.92 -6.55 3.18
C ASP A 80 -5.30 -6.11 2.64
N PRO A 81 -5.43 -5.26 1.60
CA PRO A 81 -6.73 -4.98 0.99
C PRO A 81 -7.31 -6.19 0.24
N TYR A 82 -6.50 -7.18 -0.11
CA TYR A 82 -6.84 -8.29 -1.01
C TYR A 82 -6.82 -9.65 -0.33
N THR A 83 -6.14 -9.77 0.81
CA THR A 83 -6.09 -11.04 1.57
C THR A 83 -7.32 -11.22 2.47
N SER A 84 -7.81 -12.46 2.58
CA SER A 84 -8.93 -12.82 3.45
C SER A 84 -8.58 -12.72 4.94
N HIS A 85 -7.31 -12.89 5.30
CA HIS A 85 -6.76 -12.79 6.65
C HIS A 85 -6.28 -11.39 7.03
N GLY A 86 -6.16 -10.43 6.07
CA GLY A 86 -5.81 -9.02 6.30
C GLY A 86 -4.35 -8.74 6.65
N HIS A 87 -3.45 -9.70 6.46
CA HIS A 87 -2.00 -9.46 6.51
C HIS A 87 -1.50 -8.86 5.21
N ASP A 88 -0.36 -8.12 5.31
CA ASP A 88 0.21 -7.38 4.18
C ASP A 88 0.92 -8.30 3.16
N GLY A 89 1.04 -9.61 3.45
CA GLY A 89 1.65 -10.62 2.60
C GLY A 89 0.94 -11.96 2.66
N VAL A 90 1.45 -12.94 1.92
CA VAL A 90 0.99 -14.33 1.90
C VAL A 90 1.48 -15.04 3.16
N LEU A 91 0.65 -15.86 3.79
CA LEU A 91 1.06 -16.64 4.94
C LEU A 91 1.85 -17.89 4.50
N ASN A 92 2.79 -18.32 5.34
CA ASN A 92 3.46 -19.61 5.20
C ASN A 92 2.49 -20.79 5.36
N ASP A 93 2.92 -22.01 5.04
CA ASP A 93 2.06 -23.20 4.97
C ASP A 93 1.32 -23.52 6.27
N ASP A 94 1.90 -23.17 7.43
CA ASP A 94 1.30 -23.39 8.76
C ASP A 94 0.52 -22.16 9.28
N GLY A 95 0.50 -21.06 8.52
CA GLY A 95 -0.25 -19.86 8.86
C GLY A 95 0.28 -19.11 10.09
N THR A 96 1.55 -19.35 10.47
CA THR A 96 2.17 -18.79 11.67
C THR A 96 2.93 -17.50 11.42
N ASP A 97 3.30 -17.21 10.16
CA ASP A 97 3.99 -15.98 9.77
C ASP A 97 3.74 -15.66 8.29
N VAL A 98 4.19 -14.50 7.85
CA VAL A 98 4.19 -14.10 6.44
C VAL A 98 5.40 -14.70 5.74
N ASP A 99 5.18 -15.31 4.58
CA ASP A 99 6.23 -15.76 3.68
C ASP A 99 6.79 -14.57 2.92
N ASN A 100 7.98 -14.12 3.31
CA ASN A 100 8.64 -12.95 2.74
C ASN A 100 8.82 -13.08 1.22
N ASP A 101 9.49 -14.14 0.77
CA ASP A 101 9.92 -14.28 -0.62
C ASP A 101 8.72 -14.44 -1.57
N ALA A 102 7.76 -15.27 -1.18
CA ALA A 102 6.52 -15.42 -1.96
C ALA A 102 5.72 -14.12 -2.02
N THR A 103 5.76 -13.31 -0.97
CA THR A 103 5.10 -11.99 -0.92
C THR A 103 5.81 -11.00 -1.84
N VAL A 104 7.13 -10.87 -1.74
CA VAL A 104 7.93 -9.94 -2.56
C VAL A 104 7.72 -10.19 -4.05
N GLU A 105 7.63 -11.44 -4.48
CA GLU A 105 7.34 -11.80 -5.87
C GLU A 105 5.99 -11.27 -6.36
N ILE A 106 4.98 -11.29 -5.50
CA ILE A 106 3.64 -10.76 -5.82
C ILE A 106 3.66 -9.22 -5.85
N LEU A 107 4.32 -8.59 -4.87
CA LEU A 107 4.42 -7.14 -4.76
C LEU A 107 5.12 -6.51 -5.97
N ALA A 108 6.20 -7.12 -6.46
CA ALA A 108 6.90 -6.69 -7.67
C ALA A 108 5.96 -6.73 -8.89
N LYS A 109 5.21 -7.81 -9.08
CA LYS A 109 4.21 -7.93 -10.15
C LYS A 109 3.06 -6.92 -10.00
N MET A 110 2.63 -6.66 -8.77
CA MET A 110 1.58 -5.68 -8.46
C MET A 110 2.03 -4.26 -8.84
N ALA A 111 3.28 -3.88 -8.49
CA ALA A 111 3.84 -2.57 -8.82
C ALA A 111 3.89 -2.34 -10.33
N VAL A 112 4.30 -3.34 -11.13
CA VAL A 112 4.28 -3.27 -12.60
C VAL A 112 2.86 -3.04 -13.12
N LYS A 113 1.85 -3.76 -12.59
CA LYS A 113 0.45 -3.54 -13.01
C LYS A 113 -0.08 -2.16 -12.66
N GLN A 114 0.36 -1.60 -11.55
CA GLN A 114 0.04 -0.23 -11.15
C GLN A 114 0.68 0.78 -12.11
N ALA A 115 1.95 0.58 -12.48
CA ALA A 115 2.65 1.39 -13.47
C ALA A 115 1.97 1.32 -14.86
N GLU A 116 1.60 0.12 -15.33
CA GLU A 116 0.82 -0.08 -16.57
C GLU A 116 -0.54 0.65 -16.56
N ALA A 117 -1.15 0.84 -15.38
CA ALA A 117 -2.39 1.60 -15.23
C ALA A 117 -2.17 3.13 -15.24
N GLY A 118 -0.92 3.60 -15.20
CA GLY A 118 -0.55 5.02 -15.26
C GLY A 118 -0.30 5.68 -13.91
N VAL A 119 0.05 4.90 -12.86
CA VAL A 119 0.44 5.47 -11.58
C VAL A 119 1.77 6.21 -11.71
N ASP A 120 1.92 7.30 -10.97
CA ASP A 120 3.16 8.06 -10.94
C ASP A 120 4.11 7.54 -9.86
N TRP A 121 3.58 7.14 -8.69
CA TRP A 121 4.36 6.62 -7.57
C TRP A 121 3.75 5.33 -7.02
N VAL A 122 4.60 4.36 -6.74
CA VAL A 122 4.24 3.16 -5.98
C VAL A 122 4.77 3.28 -4.55
N ALA A 123 3.96 2.85 -3.57
CA ALA A 123 4.28 3.06 -2.16
C ALA A 123 4.23 1.73 -1.38
N PRO A 124 5.30 0.92 -1.40
CA PRO A 124 5.33 -0.35 -0.67
C PRO A 124 5.22 -0.12 0.84
N SER A 125 4.15 -0.64 1.42
CA SER A 125 3.84 -0.49 2.85
C SER A 125 3.78 -1.81 3.62
N ASP A 126 4.15 -2.89 2.97
CA ASP A 126 4.05 -4.27 3.43
C ASP A 126 5.11 -4.64 4.49
N MET A 127 6.30 -4.04 4.43
CA MET A 127 7.46 -4.28 5.31
C MET A 127 8.20 -5.59 5.05
N MET A 128 8.09 -6.19 3.86
CA MET A 128 8.90 -7.35 3.50
C MET A 128 10.34 -6.94 3.19
N ASP A 129 11.28 -7.81 3.56
CA ASP A 129 12.72 -7.58 3.31
C ASP A 129 13.04 -7.73 1.83
N GLY A 130 13.82 -6.79 1.26
CA GLY A 130 14.22 -6.77 -0.15
C GLY A 130 13.13 -6.34 -1.15
N ARG A 131 11.94 -5.90 -0.67
CA ARG A 131 10.83 -5.56 -1.57
C ARG A 131 11.08 -4.34 -2.45
N VAL A 132 11.81 -3.36 -1.95
CA VAL A 132 12.10 -2.13 -2.71
C VAL A 132 12.98 -2.46 -3.91
N GLY A 133 14.05 -3.23 -3.71
CA GLY A 133 14.92 -3.69 -4.77
C GLY A 133 14.21 -4.53 -5.83
N ALA A 134 13.38 -5.48 -5.39
CA ALA A 134 12.60 -6.31 -6.31
C ALA A 134 11.56 -5.50 -7.12
N ILE A 135 10.92 -4.51 -6.51
CA ILE A 135 9.98 -3.61 -7.18
C ILE A 135 10.73 -2.73 -8.19
N ARG A 136 11.89 -2.17 -7.81
CA ARG A 136 12.70 -1.33 -8.70
C ARG A 136 13.15 -2.11 -9.94
N GLU A 137 13.72 -3.31 -9.74
CA GLU A 137 14.13 -4.18 -10.83
C GLU A 137 12.96 -4.52 -11.77
N ALA A 138 11.82 -4.91 -11.21
CA ALA A 138 10.65 -5.26 -12.01
C ALA A 138 10.08 -4.07 -12.80
N LEU A 139 10.07 -2.87 -12.23
CA LEU A 139 9.63 -1.66 -12.92
C LEU A 139 10.60 -1.29 -14.06
N ASP A 140 11.91 -1.35 -13.82
CA ASP A 140 12.94 -1.07 -14.82
C ASP A 140 12.88 -2.05 -16.00
N ASP A 141 12.76 -3.34 -15.72
CA ASP A 141 12.62 -4.40 -16.71
C ASP A 141 11.35 -4.27 -17.56
N ALA A 142 10.27 -3.76 -16.96
CA ALA A 142 9.01 -3.47 -17.65
C ALA A 142 9.01 -2.14 -18.41
N GLY A 143 10.09 -1.32 -18.32
CA GLY A 143 10.21 -0.04 -19.00
C GLY A 143 9.56 1.13 -18.26
N HIS A 144 9.37 1.01 -16.94
CA HIS A 144 8.76 2.02 -16.06
C HIS A 144 9.78 2.64 -15.08
N ALA A 145 10.99 2.94 -15.56
CA ALA A 145 12.08 3.50 -14.75
C ALA A 145 11.76 4.88 -14.14
N GLU A 146 10.77 5.59 -14.70
CA GLU A 146 10.30 6.89 -14.24
C GLU A 146 9.33 6.82 -13.05
N VAL A 147 8.80 5.63 -12.74
CA VAL A 147 7.88 5.46 -11.60
C VAL A 147 8.64 5.57 -10.28
N ILE A 148 8.24 6.51 -9.46
CA ILE A 148 8.86 6.79 -8.15
C ILE A 148 8.45 5.72 -7.13
N ILE A 149 9.41 5.28 -6.32
CA ILE A 149 9.17 4.40 -5.18
C ILE A 149 9.18 5.23 -3.89
N LEU A 150 7.99 5.41 -3.30
CA LEU A 150 7.80 6.01 -1.98
C LEU A 150 7.75 4.88 -0.94
N SER A 151 8.89 4.48 -0.40
CA SER A 151 8.92 3.39 0.58
C SER A 151 8.39 3.83 1.95
N TYR A 152 7.51 3.01 2.52
CA TYR A 152 7.18 3.05 3.95
C TYR A 152 8.34 2.41 4.75
N ALA A 153 9.53 2.95 4.60
CA ALA A 153 10.78 2.40 5.11
C ALA A 153 10.75 2.20 6.63
N VAL A 154 10.09 3.11 7.35
CA VAL A 154 9.98 3.06 8.81
C VAL A 154 8.52 3.03 9.23
N LYS A 155 7.91 1.84 9.22
CA LYS A 155 6.52 1.63 9.62
C LYS A 155 6.46 0.86 10.93
N PHE A 156 6.17 1.57 12.03
CA PHE A 156 6.10 0.99 13.36
C PHE A 156 4.79 0.25 13.62
N ALA A 157 4.84 -0.81 14.40
CA ALA A 157 3.66 -1.41 14.99
C ALA A 157 3.00 -0.41 15.95
N SER A 158 1.75 -0.02 15.69
CA SER A 158 1.09 1.06 16.40
C SER A 158 -0.42 0.89 16.52
N ALA A 159 -0.96 1.26 17.69
CA ALA A 159 -2.40 1.35 17.91
C ALA A 159 -3.06 2.49 17.11
N PHE A 160 -2.29 3.46 16.63
CA PHE A 160 -2.80 4.58 15.81
C PHE A 160 -3.36 4.17 14.46
N TYR A 161 -3.15 2.92 13.99
CA TYR A 161 -3.71 2.42 12.73
C TYR A 161 -5.20 2.02 12.81
N GLY A 162 -5.82 2.02 13.99
CA GLY A 162 -7.21 1.62 14.14
C GLY A 162 -8.18 2.30 13.16
N PRO A 163 -8.23 3.64 13.10
CA PRO A 163 -9.09 4.37 12.17
C PRO A 163 -8.80 4.07 10.69
N PHE A 164 -7.53 3.94 10.32
CA PHE A 164 -7.14 3.61 8.94
C PHE A 164 -7.59 2.20 8.55
N ARG A 165 -7.43 1.21 9.43
CA ARG A 165 -7.90 -0.16 9.19
C ARG A 165 -9.41 -0.21 8.98
N ASP A 166 -10.18 0.60 9.73
CA ASP A 166 -11.61 0.76 9.49
C ASP A 166 -11.89 1.34 8.10
N ALA A 167 -11.17 2.39 7.71
CA ALA A 167 -11.34 3.07 6.42
C ALA A 167 -11.14 2.12 5.23
N VAL A 168 -10.13 1.25 5.26
CA VAL A 168 -9.80 0.30 4.18
C VAL A 168 -10.49 -1.07 4.33
N GLY A 169 -11.25 -1.28 5.40
CA GLY A 169 -12.00 -2.54 5.64
C GLY A 169 -11.11 -3.74 5.95
N SER A 170 -9.92 -3.52 6.55
CA SER A 170 -9.00 -4.60 6.95
C SER A 170 -9.09 -4.97 8.44
N GLN A 171 -9.95 -4.30 9.21
CA GLN A 171 -10.06 -4.45 10.66
C GLN A 171 -10.53 -5.86 11.09
N SER A 172 -11.46 -6.47 10.34
CA SER A 172 -12.07 -7.75 10.71
C SER A 172 -11.17 -8.97 10.53
N ALA A 173 -10.09 -8.84 9.81
CA ALA A 173 -9.16 -9.93 9.53
C ALA A 173 -8.04 -10.02 10.57
N ALA A 174 -7.55 -8.88 11.08
CA ALA A 174 -6.50 -8.83 12.09
C ALA A 174 -6.93 -9.40 13.46
N ASP A 175 -8.23 -9.38 13.77
CA ASP A 175 -8.77 -9.83 15.07
C ASP A 175 -8.98 -11.36 15.17
N LYS A 176 -8.77 -12.11 14.08
CA LYS A 176 -9.12 -13.55 14.02
C LYS A 176 -7.92 -14.50 13.99
N SER A 177 -6.72 -14.00 13.78
CA SER A 177 -5.52 -14.84 13.71
C SER A 177 -4.63 -14.65 14.94
N TYR A 178 -3.91 -15.69 15.33
CA TYR A 178 -2.85 -15.62 16.35
C TYR A 178 -1.65 -14.79 15.91
N LEU A 179 -1.57 -14.47 14.61
CA LEU A 179 -0.54 -13.67 14.01
C LEU A 179 -0.97 -12.20 14.04
N ASP A 180 -0.15 -11.35 14.61
CA ASP A 180 -0.32 -9.90 14.53
C ASP A 180 0.79 -9.26 13.67
N LYS A 181 0.57 -8.03 13.22
CA LYS A 181 1.50 -7.35 12.32
C LYS A 181 2.86 -6.97 12.96
N ARG A 182 3.06 -7.23 14.26
CA ARG A 182 4.35 -6.98 14.95
C ARG A 182 5.48 -7.93 14.52
N THR A 183 5.16 -9.00 13.80
CA THR A 183 6.19 -9.91 13.24
C THR A 183 6.98 -9.26 12.10
N TYR A 184 6.39 -8.28 11.40
CA TYR A 184 7.02 -7.59 10.29
C TYR A 184 6.95 -6.05 10.36
N GLN A 185 6.16 -5.45 11.25
CA GLN A 185 6.23 -4.00 11.52
C GLN A 185 7.26 -3.71 12.61
N LEU A 186 7.94 -2.56 12.49
CA LEU A 186 9.06 -2.19 13.35
C LEU A 186 8.64 -2.01 14.82
N ASN A 187 9.55 -2.39 15.72
CA ASN A 187 9.36 -2.17 17.13
C ASN A 187 9.62 -0.69 17.49
N PRO A 188 8.63 0.06 18.01
CA PRO A 188 8.80 1.48 18.33
C PRO A 188 9.84 1.76 19.45
N ALA A 189 10.29 0.73 20.16
CA ALA A 189 11.35 0.86 21.16
C ALA A 189 12.76 0.66 20.58
N ASN A 190 12.90 0.36 19.27
CA ASN A 190 14.20 0.06 18.65
C ASN A 190 14.54 1.06 17.52
N PRO A 191 15.10 2.25 17.83
CA PRO A 191 15.44 3.23 16.81
C PRO A 191 16.60 2.80 15.89
N ARG A 192 17.41 1.82 16.29
CA ARG A 192 18.52 1.33 15.45
C ARG A 192 18.01 0.52 14.28
N GLU A 193 17.03 -0.33 14.49
CA GLU A 193 16.34 -1.09 13.45
C GLU A 193 15.74 -0.14 12.40
N SER A 194 15.02 0.90 12.85
CA SER A 194 14.42 1.90 11.98
C SER A 194 15.41 2.60 11.06
N MET A 195 16.59 2.92 11.59
CA MET A 195 17.66 3.53 10.78
C MET A 195 18.27 2.56 9.78
N MET A 196 18.40 1.29 10.17
CA MET A 196 18.91 0.25 9.26
C MET A 196 17.94 0.01 8.11
N GLU A 197 16.65 -0.15 8.39
CA GLU A 197 15.61 -0.34 7.37
C GLU A 197 15.54 0.85 6.39
N ALA A 198 15.61 2.09 6.90
CA ALA A 198 15.64 3.26 6.04
C ALA A 198 16.86 3.27 5.09
N MET A 199 18.03 2.87 5.57
CA MET A 199 19.25 2.79 4.77
C MET A 199 19.18 1.65 3.75
N LEU A 200 18.62 0.49 4.12
CA LEU A 200 18.44 -0.63 3.21
C LEU A 200 17.49 -0.27 2.07
N ASP A 201 16.34 0.32 2.38
CA ASP A 201 15.38 0.76 1.37
C ASP A 201 15.99 1.82 0.41
N GLU A 202 16.83 2.75 0.94
CA GLU A 202 17.57 3.72 0.11
C GLU A 202 18.58 3.02 -0.80
N ASP A 203 19.36 2.07 -0.28
CA ASP A 203 20.34 1.30 -1.04
C ASP A 203 19.66 0.40 -2.09
N GLU A 204 18.44 -0.08 -1.84
CA GLU A 204 17.61 -0.85 -2.77
C GLU A 204 16.96 0.01 -3.87
N GLY A 205 17.03 1.32 -3.77
CA GLY A 205 16.56 2.25 -4.81
C GLY A 205 15.23 2.94 -4.52
N ALA A 206 14.83 3.09 -3.25
CA ALA A 206 13.73 3.98 -2.89
C ALA A 206 14.07 5.43 -3.19
N ASP A 207 13.17 6.15 -3.87
CA ASP A 207 13.34 7.58 -4.17
C ASP A 207 12.94 8.47 -2.99
N ILE A 208 11.98 8.01 -2.18
CA ILE A 208 11.44 8.73 -1.02
C ILE A 208 11.26 7.73 0.13
N LEU A 209 11.71 8.13 1.33
CA LEU A 209 11.56 7.35 2.56
C LEU A 209 10.46 7.96 3.44
N MET A 210 9.58 7.14 3.97
CA MET A 210 8.47 7.55 4.84
C MET A 210 8.60 6.93 6.23
N VAL A 211 8.32 7.74 7.26
CA VAL A 211 8.11 7.28 8.64
C VAL A 211 6.61 7.24 8.93
N LYS A 212 6.10 6.12 9.44
CA LYS A 212 4.67 5.96 9.76
C LYS A 212 4.46 5.19 11.06
N PRO A 213 3.62 5.69 11.98
CA PRO A 213 3.01 7.02 11.99
C PRO A 213 4.01 8.10 12.41
N ALA A 214 4.18 9.13 11.58
CA ALA A 214 5.20 10.16 11.80
C ALA A 214 4.96 10.96 13.10
N GLY A 215 3.71 11.34 13.37
CA GLY A 215 3.39 12.20 14.51
C GLY A 215 3.79 11.65 15.89
N ALA A 216 3.96 10.34 16.03
CA ALA A 216 4.32 9.70 17.29
C ALA A 216 5.78 9.20 17.33
N TYR A 217 6.43 9.04 16.17
CA TYR A 217 7.70 8.29 16.05
C TYR A 217 8.76 9.00 15.19
N LEU A 218 8.65 10.32 14.99
CA LEU A 218 9.72 11.13 14.36
C LEU A 218 10.87 11.37 15.31
#